data_b912c29638cb41d335db44832715ca8b
#
_entry.id   b912c29638cb41d335db44832715ca8b
#
_cell.length_a   1.000
_cell.length_b   1.000
_cell.length_c   1.000
_cell.angle_alpha   90.00
_cell.angle_beta   90.00
_cell.angle_gamma   90.00
#
_symmetry.space_group_name_H-M   'P 1'
#
loop_
_entity.id
_entity.type
_entity.pdbx_description
1 polymer ?
#
loop_
_entity_poly.entity_id
_entity_poly.type
_entity_poly.pdbx_seq_one_letter_code
_entity_poly.pdbx_strand_id
1 'polypeptide(L)'
;LHVRSRRQRQMCIRDRSAFIYKQMSIDMAIKGWNGFAHWFDAQYKEEIAHAEEMVNYVIMRGETPVLHDIKTAESKLEGVVAYFEKAYEHECFVSKSINEIVAAARKENDYATENFFRRFVDEQVEEEDTVAGIVDRLKLANGDAGYLIIDGDLATRQ
;
A
#
# COMPACT_ATOMS: atom_id res chain seq x y z
N LEU A 1 1.04 17.97 15.11
CA LEU A 1 2.22 17.13 14.82
C LEU A 1 3.05 17.81 13.74
N HIS A 2 4.33 18.09 14.06
CA HIS A 2 5.27 18.70 13.12
C HIS A 2 5.55 17.81 11.91
N VAL A 3 5.91 18.39 10.75
CA VAL A 3 6.26 17.68 9.50
C VAL A 3 7.28 16.58 9.75
N ARG A 4 8.29 16.81 10.58
CA ARG A 4 9.31 15.82 10.98
C ARG A 4 8.68 14.53 11.54
N SER A 5 7.76 14.65 12.49
CA SER A 5 7.07 13.50 13.10
C SER A 5 6.18 12.76 12.09
N ARG A 6 5.61 13.49 11.14
CA ARG A 6 4.78 12.89 10.08
C ARG A 6 5.60 12.12 9.05
N ARG A 7 6.80 12.61 8.67
CA ARG A 7 7.72 11.88 7.80
C ARG A 7 8.10 10.52 8.41
N GLN A 8 8.49 10.53 9.69
CA GLN A 8 8.82 9.33 10.44
C GLN A 8 7.64 8.36 10.51
N ARG A 9 6.44 8.86 10.77
CA ARG A 9 5.22 8.06 10.81
C ARG A 9 4.89 7.44 9.47
N GLN A 10 5.10 8.17 8.36
CA GLN A 10 4.81 7.66 7.02
C GLN A 10 5.72 6.48 6.65
N MET A 11 6.99 6.54 7.00
CA MET A 11 7.91 5.42 6.85
C MET A 11 7.36 4.16 7.56
N CYS A 12 6.95 4.28 8.83
CA CYS A 12 6.39 3.14 9.58
C CYS A 12 5.05 2.65 8.99
N ILE A 13 4.26 3.52 8.37
CA ILE A 13 3.02 3.14 7.67
C ILE A 13 3.36 2.25 6.47
N ARG A 14 4.35 2.63 5.65
CA ARG A 14 4.77 1.85 4.47
C ARG A 14 5.36 0.50 4.86
N ASP A 15 6.21 0.44 5.89
CA ASP A 15 6.70 -0.83 6.44
C ASP A 15 5.54 -1.76 6.83
N ARG A 16 4.54 -1.21 7.54
CA ARG A 16 3.35 -1.98 7.92
C ARG A 16 2.52 -2.42 6.72
N SER A 17 2.34 -1.54 5.72
CA SER A 17 1.65 -1.84 4.46
C SER A 17 2.28 -3.06 3.79
N ALA A 18 3.59 -3.06 3.66
CA ALA A 18 4.33 -4.16 3.06
C ALA A 18 3.98 -5.52 3.72
N PHE A 19 4.03 -5.60 5.05
CA PHE A 19 3.74 -6.85 5.73
C PHE A 19 2.26 -7.25 5.69
N ILE A 20 1.33 -6.30 5.61
CA ILE A 20 -0.09 -6.58 5.34
C ILE A 20 -0.23 -7.26 3.98
N TYR A 21 0.36 -6.71 2.93
CA TYR A 21 0.34 -7.29 1.59
C TYR A 21 1.06 -8.63 1.52
N LYS A 22 2.18 -8.79 2.25
CA LYS A 22 2.86 -10.09 2.32
C LYS A 22 1.99 -11.17 2.94
N GLN A 23 1.25 -10.85 4.01
CA GLN A 23 0.33 -11.81 4.61
C GLN A 23 -0.81 -12.16 3.65
N MET A 24 -1.39 -11.17 2.95
CA MET A 24 -2.42 -11.42 1.94
C MET A 24 -1.90 -12.32 0.80
N SER A 25 -0.66 -12.12 0.36
CA SER A 25 0.00 -12.97 -0.64
C SER A 25 0.09 -14.43 -0.17
N ILE A 26 0.54 -14.64 1.07
CA ILE A 26 0.64 -15.98 1.67
C ILE A 26 -0.74 -16.64 1.75
N ASP A 27 -1.76 -15.91 2.21
CA ASP A 27 -3.12 -16.41 2.35
C ASP A 27 -3.72 -16.84 1.00
N MET A 28 -3.46 -16.06 -0.05
CA MET A 28 -3.90 -16.39 -1.41
C MET A 28 -3.18 -17.61 -1.96
N ALA A 29 -1.86 -17.72 -1.76
CA ALA A 29 -1.07 -18.86 -2.20
C ALA A 29 -1.54 -20.17 -1.54
N ILE A 30 -1.82 -20.16 -0.24
CA ILE A 30 -2.33 -21.34 0.50
C ILE A 30 -3.70 -21.78 -0.06
N LYS A 31 -4.53 -20.83 -0.52
CA LYS A 31 -5.84 -21.10 -1.12
C LYS A 31 -5.78 -21.51 -2.59
N GLY A 32 -4.57 -21.51 -3.21
CA GLY A 32 -4.37 -21.89 -4.62
C GLY A 32 -4.57 -20.75 -5.61
N TRP A 33 -4.78 -19.52 -5.16
CA TRP A 33 -4.92 -18.32 -5.98
C TRP A 33 -3.55 -17.70 -6.29
N ASN A 34 -2.82 -18.26 -7.26
CA ASN A 34 -1.44 -17.89 -7.51
C ASN A 34 -1.29 -16.50 -8.16
N GLY A 35 -2.24 -16.08 -8.98
CA GLY A 35 -2.23 -14.76 -9.59
C GLY A 35 -2.52 -13.65 -8.57
N PHE A 36 -3.50 -13.85 -7.70
CA PHE A 36 -3.76 -12.93 -6.59
C PHE A 36 -2.59 -12.87 -5.61
N ALA A 37 -1.98 -14.03 -5.30
CA ALA A 37 -0.79 -14.08 -4.46
C ALA A 37 0.37 -13.29 -5.07
N HIS A 38 0.58 -13.42 -6.40
CA HIS A 38 1.58 -12.67 -7.13
C HIS A 38 1.32 -11.17 -7.09
N TRP A 39 0.08 -10.74 -7.28
CA TRP A 39 -0.31 -9.34 -7.23
C TRP A 39 -0.01 -8.72 -5.85
N PHE A 40 -0.39 -9.39 -4.76
CA PHE A 40 -0.09 -8.94 -3.40
C PHE A 40 1.41 -8.95 -3.08
N ASP A 41 2.18 -9.90 -3.64
CA ASP A 41 3.65 -9.92 -3.49
C ASP A 41 4.33 -8.75 -4.23
N ALA A 42 3.78 -8.34 -5.37
CA ALA A 42 4.22 -7.13 -6.06
C ALA A 42 3.95 -5.88 -5.20
N GLN A 43 2.76 -5.74 -4.63
CA GLN A 43 2.43 -4.66 -3.69
C GLN A 43 3.38 -4.64 -2.48
N TYR A 44 3.68 -5.80 -1.89
CA TYR A 44 4.66 -5.90 -0.81
C TYR A 44 6.01 -5.29 -1.21
N LYS A 45 6.52 -5.62 -2.40
CA LYS A 45 7.82 -5.14 -2.89
C LYS A 45 7.81 -3.64 -3.15
N GLU A 46 6.73 -3.11 -3.71
CA GLU A 46 6.54 -1.67 -3.91
C GLU A 46 6.52 -0.90 -2.58
N GLU A 47 5.80 -1.40 -1.59
CA GLU A 47 5.74 -0.76 -0.26
C GLU A 47 7.10 -0.77 0.47
N ILE A 48 7.91 -1.84 0.32
CA ILE A 48 9.29 -1.86 0.83
C ILE A 48 10.15 -0.78 0.13
N ALA A 49 10.06 -0.67 -1.20
CA ALA A 49 10.80 0.35 -1.94
C ALA A 49 10.39 1.78 -1.50
N HIS A 50 9.10 2.03 -1.32
CA HIS A 50 8.61 3.31 -0.81
C HIS A 50 9.12 3.61 0.61
N ALA A 51 9.14 2.61 1.49
CA ALA A 51 9.68 2.76 2.85
C ALA A 51 11.17 3.12 2.82
N GLU A 52 11.97 2.45 1.99
CA GLU A 52 13.40 2.74 1.81
C GLU A 52 13.64 4.15 1.27
N GLU A 53 12.86 4.60 0.30
CA GLU A 53 12.94 5.98 -0.21
C GLU A 53 12.64 7.01 0.88
N MET A 54 11.65 6.75 1.72
CA MET A 54 11.31 7.64 2.84
C MET A 54 12.39 7.64 3.91
N VAL A 55 13.01 6.49 4.22
CA VAL A 55 14.18 6.40 5.11
C VAL A 55 15.31 7.28 4.59
N ASN A 56 15.65 7.13 3.30
CA ASN A 56 16.70 7.90 2.66
C ASN A 56 16.40 9.41 2.68
N TYR A 57 15.13 9.78 2.44
CA TYR A 57 14.71 11.18 2.51
C TYR A 57 14.85 11.76 3.92
N VAL A 58 14.48 11.02 4.96
CA VAL A 58 14.64 11.44 6.37
C VAL A 58 16.12 11.67 6.70
N ILE A 59 17.00 10.78 6.23
CA ILE A 59 18.47 10.91 6.39
C ILE A 59 18.99 12.18 5.66
N MET A 60 18.56 12.40 4.41
CA MET A 60 18.96 13.60 3.64
C MET A 60 18.48 14.91 4.31
N ARG A 61 17.44 14.85 5.12
CA ARG A 61 16.94 15.99 5.91
C ARG A 61 17.72 16.19 7.23
N GLY A 62 18.79 15.41 7.45
CA GLY A 62 19.61 15.50 8.66
C GLY A 62 18.95 14.88 9.90
N GLU A 63 17.98 14.00 9.73
CA GLU A 63 17.27 13.33 10.80
C GLU A 63 17.70 11.86 10.90
N THR A 64 17.52 11.27 12.08
CA THR A 64 17.76 9.83 12.29
C THR A 64 16.45 9.07 12.17
N PRO A 65 16.28 8.19 11.16
CA PRO A 65 15.14 7.31 11.10
C PRO A 65 15.14 6.35 12.30
N VAL A 66 13.95 6.12 12.87
CA VAL A 66 13.76 5.15 13.96
C VAL A 66 12.76 4.12 13.48
N LEU A 67 13.19 2.86 13.41
CA LEU A 67 12.31 1.74 13.10
C LEU A 67 11.54 1.34 14.36
N HIS A 68 10.25 1.12 14.21
CA HIS A 68 9.36 0.67 15.27
C HIS A 68 8.88 -0.76 15.02
N ASP A 69 8.34 -1.39 16.05
CA ASP A 69 7.72 -2.70 15.93
C ASP A 69 6.60 -2.68 14.88
N ILE A 70 6.64 -3.63 13.95
CA ILE A 70 5.62 -3.78 12.94
C ILE A 70 4.51 -4.68 13.48
N LYS A 71 3.36 -4.07 13.75
CA LYS A 71 2.15 -4.83 14.10
C LYS A 71 1.47 -5.28 12.82
N THR A 72 1.63 -6.53 12.47
CA THR A 72 0.88 -7.16 11.39
C THR A 72 -0.53 -7.51 11.88
N ALA A 73 -1.53 -7.27 11.04
CA ALA A 73 -2.88 -7.74 11.32
C ALA A 73 -2.98 -9.22 10.90
N GLU A 74 -3.51 -10.06 11.78
CA GLU A 74 -3.97 -11.38 11.35
C GLU A 74 -5.13 -11.18 10.38
N SER A 75 -4.95 -11.59 9.12
CA SER A 75 -6.03 -11.54 8.15
C SER A 75 -6.86 -12.82 8.25
N LYS A 76 -8.01 -12.73 8.91
CA LYS A 76 -9.07 -13.76 8.86
C LYS A 76 -10.19 -13.30 7.94
N LEU A 77 -9.83 -13.02 6.68
CA LEU A 77 -10.80 -12.58 5.69
C LEU A 77 -11.39 -13.80 4.98
N GLU A 78 -12.70 -13.77 4.72
CA GLU A 78 -13.40 -14.80 4.00
C GLU A 78 -13.67 -14.38 2.55
N GLY A 79 -13.24 -15.22 1.60
CA GLY A 79 -13.41 -14.99 0.18
C GLY A 79 -12.45 -13.95 -0.43
N VAL A 80 -12.18 -14.10 -1.72
CA VAL A 80 -11.20 -13.27 -2.45
C VAL A 80 -11.59 -11.79 -2.46
N VAL A 81 -12.88 -11.50 -2.62
CA VAL A 81 -13.39 -10.11 -2.68
C VAL A 81 -13.00 -9.34 -1.42
N ALA A 82 -13.15 -9.95 -0.23
CA ALA A 82 -12.85 -9.29 1.03
C ALA A 82 -11.36 -8.87 1.16
N TYR A 83 -10.43 -9.64 0.58
CA TYR A 83 -9.01 -9.28 0.55
C TYR A 83 -8.76 -8.02 -0.29
N PHE A 84 -9.36 -7.91 -1.47
CA PHE A 84 -9.21 -6.74 -2.32
C PHE A 84 -9.98 -5.52 -1.80
N GLU A 85 -11.14 -5.70 -1.18
CA GLU A 85 -11.82 -4.61 -0.47
C GLU A 85 -10.96 -4.09 0.70
N LYS A 86 -10.30 -4.98 1.42
CA LYS A 86 -9.38 -4.60 2.49
C LYS A 86 -8.15 -3.87 1.97
N ALA A 87 -7.62 -4.29 0.82
CA ALA A 87 -6.55 -3.58 0.13
C ALA A 87 -6.99 -2.17 -0.26
N TYR A 88 -8.18 -2.01 -0.83
CA TYR A 88 -8.73 -0.70 -1.19
C TYR A 88 -8.88 0.24 0.02
N GLU A 89 -9.46 -0.25 1.12
CA GLU A 89 -9.53 0.51 2.37
C GLU A 89 -8.14 0.95 2.85
N HIS A 90 -7.15 0.08 2.67
CA HIS A 90 -5.78 0.36 3.07
C HIS A 90 -5.17 1.46 2.20
N GLU A 91 -5.33 1.42 0.86
CA GLU A 91 -4.85 2.47 -0.03
C GLU A 91 -5.50 3.83 0.28
N CYS A 92 -6.80 3.87 0.53
CA CYS A 92 -7.47 5.09 0.99
C CYS A 92 -6.89 5.65 2.30
N PHE A 93 -6.51 4.77 3.24
CA PHE A 93 -5.83 5.18 4.47
C PHE A 93 -4.44 5.76 4.20
N VAL A 94 -3.67 5.13 3.31
CA VAL A 94 -2.34 5.61 2.90
C VAL A 94 -2.45 6.97 2.22
N SER A 95 -3.36 7.14 1.27
CA SER A 95 -3.64 8.43 0.60
C SER A 95 -3.95 9.54 1.58
N LYS A 96 -4.82 9.27 2.54
CA LYS A 96 -5.15 10.23 3.60
C LYS A 96 -3.90 10.65 4.38
N SER A 97 -3.06 9.68 4.74
CA SER A 97 -1.83 9.92 5.50
C SER A 97 -0.81 10.76 4.71
N ILE A 98 -0.68 10.51 3.40
CA ILE A 98 0.19 11.30 2.50
C ILE A 98 -0.34 12.72 2.37
N ASN A 99 -1.63 12.90 2.14
CA ASN A 99 -2.26 14.22 2.06
C ASN A 99 -2.07 15.04 3.33
N GLU A 100 -2.13 14.40 4.51
CA GLU A 100 -1.86 15.06 5.79
C GLU A 100 -0.42 15.56 5.91
N ILE A 101 0.58 14.83 5.36
CA ILE A 101 1.96 15.29 5.41
C ILE A 101 2.20 16.43 4.42
N VAL A 102 1.63 16.35 3.21
CA VAL A 102 1.70 17.44 2.22
C VAL A 102 1.09 18.73 2.76
N ALA A 103 -0.09 18.64 3.37
CA ALA A 103 -0.74 19.80 4.00
C ALA A 103 0.09 20.39 5.14
N ALA A 104 0.70 19.56 5.97
CA ALA A 104 1.57 20.01 7.06
C ALA A 104 2.85 20.67 6.54
N ALA A 105 3.49 20.08 5.52
CA ALA A 105 4.68 20.62 4.88
C ALA A 105 4.42 22.01 4.29
N ARG A 106 3.30 22.18 3.59
CA ARG A 106 2.86 23.48 3.06
C ARG A 106 2.65 24.51 4.17
N LYS A 107 2.00 24.13 5.25
CA LYS A 107 1.73 25.01 6.40
C LYS A 107 3.03 25.48 7.08
N GLU A 108 4.06 24.65 7.11
CA GLU A 108 5.37 24.96 7.72
C GLU A 108 6.35 25.58 6.70
N ASN A 109 5.93 25.83 5.44
CA ASN A 109 6.75 26.29 4.31
C ASN A 109 7.93 25.33 4.00
N ASP A 110 7.78 24.02 4.32
CA ASP A 110 8.73 22.97 3.96
C ASP A 110 8.42 22.45 2.54
N TYR A 111 8.73 23.30 1.56
CA TYR A 111 8.48 23.01 0.14
C TYR A 111 9.25 21.77 -0.36
N ALA A 112 10.39 21.46 0.24
CA ALA A 112 11.15 20.26 -0.10
C ALA A 112 10.37 19.00 0.26
N THR A 113 9.78 18.94 1.45
CA THR A 113 8.92 17.82 1.87
C THR A 113 7.63 17.77 1.08
N GLU A 114 6.98 18.92 0.84
CA GLU A 114 5.80 18.99 -0.01
C GLU A 114 6.10 18.38 -1.39
N ASN A 115 7.19 18.79 -2.03
CA ASN A 115 7.58 18.32 -3.35
C ASN A 115 7.95 16.84 -3.39
N PHE A 116 8.66 16.36 -2.38
CA PHE A 116 9.00 14.94 -2.25
C PHE A 116 7.75 14.06 -2.16
N PHE A 117 6.75 14.45 -1.38
CA PHE A 117 5.54 13.66 -1.19
C PHE A 117 4.48 13.86 -2.29
N ARG A 118 4.57 14.87 -3.15
CA ARG A 118 3.61 15.08 -4.25
C ARG A 118 3.53 13.91 -5.22
N ARG A 119 4.63 13.27 -5.55
CA ARG A 119 4.62 12.10 -6.44
C ARG A 119 3.83 10.93 -5.84
N PHE A 120 3.90 10.74 -4.51
CA PHE A 120 3.10 9.73 -3.84
C PHE A 120 1.60 10.07 -3.81
N VAL A 121 1.23 11.36 -3.91
CA VAL A 121 -0.18 11.75 -4.13
C VAL A 121 -0.66 11.26 -5.48
N ASP A 122 0.14 11.44 -6.53
CA ASP A 122 -0.21 11.00 -7.88
C ASP A 122 -0.27 9.47 -7.96
N GLU A 123 0.73 8.77 -7.42
CA GLU A 123 0.77 7.30 -7.32
C GLU A 123 -0.47 6.75 -6.59
N GLN A 124 -0.89 7.37 -5.48
CA GLN A 124 -2.06 6.90 -4.73
C GLN A 124 -3.38 7.01 -5.51
N VAL A 125 -3.51 7.97 -6.42
CA VAL A 125 -4.68 8.03 -7.33
C VAL A 125 -4.72 6.78 -8.21
N GLU A 126 -3.57 6.37 -8.75
CA GLU A 126 -3.45 5.17 -9.59
C GLU A 126 -3.65 3.88 -8.77
N GLU A 127 -3.12 3.82 -7.54
CA GLU A 127 -3.28 2.65 -6.66
C GLU A 127 -4.75 2.45 -6.26
N GLU A 128 -5.45 3.50 -5.85
CA GLU A 128 -6.87 3.41 -5.52
C GLU A 128 -7.70 2.98 -6.72
N ASP A 129 -7.46 3.55 -7.92
CA ASP A 129 -8.17 3.20 -9.14
C ASP A 129 -7.91 1.74 -9.55
N THR A 130 -6.66 1.29 -9.46
CA THR A 130 -6.25 -0.08 -9.78
C THR A 130 -6.97 -1.08 -8.87
N VAL A 131 -6.93 -0.86 -7.55
CA VAL A 131 -7.56 -1.80 -6.61
C VAL A 131 -9.08 -1.76 -6.72
N ALA A 132 -9.67 -0.58 -6.88
CA ALA A 132 -11.12 -0.43 -7.11
C ALA A 132 -11.57 -1.20 -8.36
N GLY A 133 -10.83 -1.08 -9.46
CA GLY A 133 -11.12 -1.82 -10.69
C GLY A 133 -11.05 -3.35 -10.52
N ILE A 134 -10.12 -3.85 -9.70
CA ILE A 134 -10.06 -5.28 -9.36
C ILE A 134 -11.28 -5.70 -8.53
N VAL A 135 -11.64 -4.90 -7.52
CA VAL A 135 -12.84 -5.15 -6.68
C VAL A 135 -14.09 -5.21 -7.54
N ASP A 136 -14.28 -4.27 -8.47
CA ASP A 136 -15.44 -4.23 -9.34
C ASP A 136 -15.49 -5.47 -10.26
N ARG A 137 -14.38 -5.88 -10.84
CA ARG A 137 -14.29 -7.11 -11.66
C ARG A 137 -14.62 -8.35 -10.82
N LEU A 138 -14.11 -8.44 -9.59
CA LEU A 138 -14.41 -9.57 -8.70
C LEU A 138 -15.90 -9.61 -8.32
N LYS A 139 -16.55 -8.47 -8.09
CA LYS A 139 -17.98 -8.38 -7.81
C LYS A 139 -18.85 -8.75 -9.01
N LEU A 140 -18.39 -8.47 -10.23
CA LEU A 140 -19.05 -8.86 -11.47
C LEU A 140 -18.84 -10.34 -11.80
N ALA A 141 -17.77 -10.94 -11.28
CA ALA A 141 -17.45 -12.34 -11.53
C ALA A 141 -18.50 -13.27 -10.91
N ASN A 142 -18.91 -14.28 -11.66
CA ASN A 142 -19.88 -15.27 -11.18
C ASN A 142 -19.15 -16.51 -10.63
N GLY A 143 -18.76 -16.44 -9.35
CA GLY A 143 -18.12 -17.53 -8.62
C GLY A 143 -16.67 -17.82 -9.05
N ASP A 144 -16.15 -18.97 -8.65
CA ASP A 144 -14.74 -19.35 -8.78
C ASP A 144 -14.24 -19.38 -10.24
N ALA A 145 -15.08 -19.73 -11.19
CA ALA A 145 -14.70 -19.72 -12.62
C ALA A 145 -14.36 -18.31 -13.12
N GLY A 146 -15.12 -17.31 -12.69
CA GLY A 146 -14.83 -15.90 -12.99
C GLY A 146 -13.56 -15.41 -12.26
N TYR A 147 -13.37 -15.85 -11.02
CA TYR A 147 -12.16 -15.51 -10.27
C TYR A 147 -10.89 -16.10 -10.88
N LEU A 148 -10.94 -17.31 -11.43
CA LEU A 148 -9.80 -17.93 -12.13
C LEU A 148 -9.33 -17.10 -13.34
N ILE A 149 -10.24 -16.46 -14.06
CA ILE A 149 -9.89 -15.58 -15.19
C ILE A 149 -9.14 -14.35 -14.66
N ILE A 150 -9.64 -13.72 -13.61
CA ILE A 150 -9.02 -12.53 -13.01
C ILE A 150 -7.67 -12.89 -12.38
N ASP A 151 -7.59 -14.04 -11.71
CA ASP A 151 -6.35 -14.57 -11.14
C ASP A 151 -5.28 -14.74 -12.22
N GLY A 152 -5.64 -15.34 -13.37
CA GLY A 152 -4.74 -15.49 -14.51
C GLY A 152 -4.25 -14.15 -15.06
N ASP A 153 -5.11 -13.14 -15.17
CA ASP A 153 -4.74 -11.81 -15.63
C ASP A 153 -3.73 -11.15 -14.65
N LEU A 154 -3.98 -11.25 -13.34
CA LEU A 154 -3.14 -10.61 -12.32
C LEU A 154 -1.79 -11.33 -12.14
N ALA A 155 -1.66 -12.58 -12.56
CA ALA A 155 -0.38 -13.30 -12.59
C ALA A 155 0.65 -12.68 -13.56
N THR A 156 0.20 -11.85 -14.51
CA THR A 156 1.07 -11.21 -15.52
C THR A 156 1.59 -9.84 -15.12
N ARG A 157 1.21 -9.31 -13.94
CA ARG A 157 1.72 -8.04 -13.44
C ARG A 157 3.24 -8.10 -13.27
N GLN A 158 3.92 -7.12 -13.86
CA GLN A 158 5.37 -6.93 -13.71
C GLN A 158 5.66 -6.06 -12.50
#